data_e93e00f966984d746b3aaf67a543b325
#
_entry.id   e93e00f966984d746b3aaf67a543b325
#
_cell.length_a   1.000
_cell.length_b   1.000
_cell.length_c   1.000
_cell.angle_alpha   90.00
_cell.angle_beta   90.00
_cell.angle_gamma   90.00
#
_symmetry.space_group_name_H-M   'P 1'
#
loop_
_entity.id
_entity.type
_entity.pdbx_description
1 polymer ?
#
loop_
_entity_poly.entity_id
_entity_poly.type
_entity_poly.pdbx_seq_one_letter_code
_entity_poly.pdbx_strand_id
1 'polypeptide(L)'
;MKKTLILTTALVSFGFAANADVTVMSWGGAYGAAQTEGHVKPWAAATGNAAVMVDADNPAQPIKAMVEAGNVTVDVASVEYADAIRLCDEGILEPIDAASLPAGADGTAAADDFFPGAVTECGVSTDIWANVYAYDTTKFPADAAPKTAADFFDLAKVPGKRGLRKGAKAVLEFALMADGVAPADVYATLSTPEGLDRAFAKLDTIKKDVVWWEAGAQAPQLLADGEVAMTTAYNGRIFAAAIGEGKPFQIVWDGQLYENEMYVVPKGAPNKDLAMDFIKYATSTEGLRAQAAHISYGPPRKSANVEPIIYAGDGKTVMGPNLPTAPENMTNSLLTSSDFWVDHDSELNERFQAWLAQ
;
A
#
# COMPACT_ATOMS: atom_id res chain seq x y z
N MET A 1 70.29 -1.51 35.81
CA MET A 1 68.96 -0.90 35.57
C MET A 1 68.40 -1.56 34.32
N LYS A 2 67.48 -2.53 34.48
CA LYS A 2 66.79 -3.25 33.39
C LYS A 2 65.52 -2.46 33.04
N LYS A 3 65.39 -1.95 31.84
CA LYS A 3 64.18 -1.31 31.35
C LYS A 3 63.24 -2.38 30.76
N THR A 4 62.11 -2.63 31.41
CA THR A 4 61.05 -3.50 30.92
C THR A 4 60.19 -2.72 29.94
N LEU A 5 60.14 -3.20 28.70
CA LEU A 5 59.28 -2.64 27.61
C LEU A 5 57.93 -3.33 27.72
N ILE A 6 56.88 -2.60 28.08
CA ILE A 6 55.49 -3.09 28.08
C ILE A 6 54.94 -2.87 26.68
N LEU A 7 54.66 -3.98 25.97
CA LEU A 7 54.00 -3.98 24.66
C LEU A 7 52.50 -3.98 24.89
N THR A 8 51.83 -2.87 24.63
CA THR A 8 50.36 -2.76 24.70
C THR A 8 49.79 -3.23 23.37
N THR A 9 49.20 -4.43 23.35
CA THR A 9 48.50 -4.95 22.20
C THR A 9 47.10 -4.29 22.14
N ALA A 10 46.85 -3.41 21.19
CA ALA A 10 45.54 -2.87 20.90
C ALA A 10 44.71 -3.94 20.16
N LEU A 11 43.68 -4.49 20.80
CA LEU A 11 42.66 -5.28 20.12
C LEU A 11 41.83 -4.31 19.24
N VAL A 12 42.05 -4.38 17.94
CA VAL A 12 41.15 -3.77 16.95
C VAL A 12 39.96 -4.72 16.82
N SER A 13 38.83 -4.39 17.45
CA SER A 13 37.56 -5.04 17.20
C SER A 13 37.11 -4.67 15.79
N PHE A 14 37.27 -5.56 14.83
CA PHE A 14 36.55 -5.50 13.58
C PHE A 14 35.06 -5.76 13.92
N GLY A 15 34.27 -4.70 14.00
CA GLY A 15 32.83 -4.81 13.93
C GLY A 15 32.47 -5.41 12.57
N PHE A 16 32.07 -6.67 12.53
CA PHE A 16 31.37 -7.22 11.40
C PHE A 16 30.07 -6.40 11.27
N ALA A 17 29.91 -5.65 10.18
CA ALA A 17 28.59 -5.24 9.78
C ALA A 17 27.81 -6.55 9.59
N ALA A 18 26.87 -6.83 10.47
CA ALA A 18 25.95 -7.95 10.29
C ALA A 18 25.25 -7.69 8.95
N ASN A 19 25.53 -8.51 7.94
CA ASN A 19 24.72 -8.53 6.74
C ASN A 19 23.29 -8.90 7.19
N ALA A 20 22.30 -8.22 6.64
CA ALA A 20 20.92 -8.63 6.86
C ALA A 20 20.70 -10.03 6.27
N ASP A 21 20.02 -10.90 7.00
CA ASP A 21 19.68 -12.25 6.55
C ASP A 21 18.51 -12.21 5.56
N VAL A 22 17.66 -11.15 5.63
CA VAL A 22 16.54 -10.91 4.69
C VAL A 22 16.50 -9.44 4.30
N THR A 23 16.47 -9.17 2.99
CA THR A 23 16.24 -7.84 2.44
C THR A 23 14.80 -7.75 1.93
N VAL A 24 14.01 -6.82 2.48
CA VAL A 24 12.61 -6.58 2.14
C VAL A 24 12.51 -5.26 1.38
N MET A 25 12.09 -5.29 0.11
CA MET A 25 11.83 -4.09 -0.68
C MET A 25 10.37 -3.67 -0.55
N SER A 26 10.13 -2.38 -0.29
CA SER A 26 8.79 -1.84 -0.12
C SER A 26 8.68 -0.36 -0.53
N TRP A 27 7.47 0.18 -0.44
CA TRP A 27 7.07 1.52 -0.88
C TRP A 27 7.55 2.68 0.01
N GLY A 28 8.30 2.40 1.06
CA GLY A 28 8.86 3.39 1.97
C GLY A 28 7.86 4.27 2.74
N GLY A 29 8.37 5.34 3.35
CA GLY A 29 7.59 6.31 4.13
C GLY A 29 6.82 5.65 5.28
N ALA A 30 5.60 6.13 5.58
CA ALA A 30 4.80 5.60 6.69
C ALA A 30 4.47 4.10 6.54
N TYR A 31 4.35 3.59 5.31
CA TYR A 31 4.09 2.18 5.05
C TYR A 31 5.32 1.31 5.39
N GLY A 32 6.50 1.65 4.87
CA GLY A 32 7.74 0.95 5.20
C GLY A 32 8.07 1.02 6.70
N ALA A 33 7.76 2.15 7.36
CA ALA A 33 7.89 2.27 8.81
C ALA A 33 6.93 1.32 9.55
N ALA A 34 5.68 1.18 9.12
CA ALA A 34 4.71 0.25 9.73
C ALA A 34 5.14 -1.20 9.55
N GLN A 35 5.67 -1.59 8.38
CA GLN A 35 6.23 -2.92 8.15
C GLN A 35 7.47 -3.17 8.99
N THR A 36 8.31 -2.16 9.19
CA THR A 36 9.49 -2.26 10.06
C THR A 36 9.07 -2.55 11.50
N GLU A 37 8.09 -1.82 12.03
CA GLU A 37 7.62 -2.01 13.42
C GLU A 37 6.77 -3.27 13.58
N GLY A 38 5.92 -3.59 12.61
CA GLY A 38 4.96 -4.70 12.68
C GLY A 38 5.53 -6.05 12.24
N HIS A 39 6.48 -6.08 11.30
CA HIS A 39 7.01 -7.32 10.74
C HIS A 39 8.50 -7.50 11.03
N VAL A 40 9.35 -6.55 10.59
CA VAL A 40 10.81 -6.72 10.60
C VAL A 40 11.36 -6.86 12.02
N LYS A 41 11.07 -5.91 12.89
CA LYS A 41 11.56 -5.93 14.28
C LYS A 41 11.02 -7.12 15.08
N PRO A 42 9.70 -7.43 15.05
CA PRO A 42 9.18 -8.59 15.77
C PRO A 42 9.72 -9.93 15.26
N TRP A 43 9.85 -10.10 13.94
CA TRP A 43 10.45 -11.30 13.35
C TRP A 43 11.91 -11.47 13.78
N ALA A 44 12.70 -10.40 13.72
CA ALA A 44 14.09 -10.42 14.16
C ALA A 44 14.21 -10.78 15.66
N ALA A 45 13.33 -10.25 16.50
CA ALA A 45 13.29 -10.57 17.91
C ALA A 45 12.90 -12.03 18.19
N ALA A 46 11.98 -12.59 17.38
CA ALA A 46 11.50 -13.97 17.53
C ALA A 46 12.50 -15.01 17.03
N THR A 47 13.25 -14.71 15.97
CA THR A 47 14.11 -15.69 15.27
C THR A 47 15.60 -15.50 15.53
N GLY A 48 16.03 -14.29 15.92
CA GLY A 48 17.43 -13.91 16.03
C GLY A 48 18.09 -13.57 14.67
N ASN A 49 17.36 -13.67 13.55
CA ASN A 49 17.82 -13.28 12.23
C ASN A 49 17.70 -11.77 12.04
N ALA A 50 18.45 -11.19 11.11
CA ALA A 50 18.38 -9.78 10.79
C ALA A 50 17.60 -9.55 9.49
N ALA A 51 16.66 -8.60 9.50
CA ALA A 51 16.01 -8.14 8.28
C ALA A 51 16.19 -6.63 8.09
N VAL A 52 16.26 -6.18 6.84
CA VAL A 52 16.40 -4.77 6.48
C VAL A 52 15.37 -4.39 5.42
N MET A 53 14.80 -3.18 5.57
CA MET A 53 13.93 -2.58 4.57
C MET A 53 14.74 -1.77 3.57
N VAL A 54 14.38 -1.88 2.28
CA VAL A 54 14.83 -0.99 1.21
C VAL A 54 13.62 -0.39 0.51
N ASP A 55 13.67 0.90 0.26
CA ASP A 55 12.53 1.63 -0.31
C ASP A 55 12.62 1.70 -1.84
N ALA A 56 11.47 1.60 -2.51
CA ALA A 56 11.31 1.83 -3.94
C ALA A 56 9.96 2.52 -4.20
N ASP A 57 9.90 3.38 -5.22
CA ASP A 57 8.66 4.06 -5.62
C ASP A 57 7.65 3.07 -6.24
N ASN A 58 8.14 2.02 -6.90
CA ASN A 58 7.39 0.85 -7.35
C ASN A 58 8.29 -0.39 -7.29
N PRO A 59 8.14 -1.26 -6.28
CA PRO A 59 9.00 -2.44 -6.11
C PRO A 59 8.95 -3.45 -7.25
N ALA A 60 7.84 -3.55 -8.01
CA ALA A 60 7.68 -4.50 -9.11
C ALA A 60 8.71 -4.30 -10.23
N GLN A 61 9.07 -3.05 -10.54
CA GLN A 61 9.99 -2.73 -11.61
C GLN A 61 11.44 -3.19 -11.30
N PRO A 62 12.06 -2.79 -10.16
CA PRO A 62 13.42 -3.21 -9.87
C PRO A 62 13.55 -4.72 -9.65
N ILE A 63 12.59 -5.42 -9.04
CA ILE A 63 12.70 -6.88 -8.87
C ILE A 63 12.66 -7.59 -10.22
N LYS A 64 11.79 -7.18 -11.16
CA LYS A 64 11.80 -7.71 -12.53
C LYS A 64 13.17 -7.52 -13.19
N ALA A 65 13.71 -6.32 -13.15
CA ALA A 65 15.02 -6.03 -13.73
C ALA A 65 16.15 -6.85 -13.10
N MET A 66 16.13 -7.05 -11.77
CA MET A 66 17.12 -7.88 -11.06
C MET A 66 17.06 -9.35 -11.49
N VAL A 67 15.84 -9.90 -11.61
CA VAL A 67 15.64 -11.30 -12.02
C VAL A 67 16.07 -11.50 -13.47
N GLU A 68 15.67 -10.62 -14.38
CA GLU A 68 16.07 -10.66 -15.80
C GLU A 68 17.59 -10.53 -15.98
N ALA A 69 18.24 -9.73 -15.15
CA ALA A 69 19.71 -9.59 -15.15
C ALA A 69 20.45 -10.73 -14.43
N GLY A 70 19.75 -11.64 -13.75
CA GLY A 70 20.35 -12.71 -12.95
C GLY A 70 21.17 -12.18 -11.74
N ASN A 71 20.83 -11.01 -11.23
CA ASN A 71 21.50 -10.36 -10.09
C ASN A 71 20.48 -9.86 -9.06
N VAL A 72 19.85 -10.80 -8.36
CA VAL A 72 18.84 -10.53 -7.35
C VAL A 72 19.51 -10.24 -6.01
N THR A 73 19.18 -9.11 -5.40
CA THR A 73 19.70 -8.66 -4.10
C THR A 73 18.61 -8.44 -3.05
N VAL A 74 17.38 -8.78 -3.39
CA VAL A 74 16.18 -8.65 -2.56
C VAL A 74 15.60 -10.04 -2.33
N ASP A 75 15.17 -10.31 -1.09
CA ASP A 75 14.59 -11.61 -0.70
C ASP A 75 13.07 -11.58 -0.73
N VAL A 76 12.47 -10.47 -0.29
CA VAL A 76 11.02 -10.25 -0.26
C VAL A 76 10.71 -8.90 -0.88
N ALA A 77 9.63 -8.80 -1.63
CA ALA A 77 9.12 -7.51 -2.10
C ALA A 77 7.63 -7.34 -1.78
N SER A 78 7.23 -6.11 -1.48
CA SER A 78 5.84 -5.70 -1.34
C SER A 78 5.39 -5.11 -2.67
N VAL A 79 4.37 -5.70 -3.28
CA VAL A 79 3.85 -5.27 -4.59
C VAL A 79 2.32 -5.25 -4.59
N GLU A 80 1.74 -4.43 -5.46
CA GLU A 80 0.30 -4.43 -5.68
C GLU A 80 -0.17 -5.79 -6.22
N TYR A 81 -1.43 -6.15 -5.96
CA TYR A 81 -1.99 -7.45 -6.35
C TYR A 81 -1.84 -7.76 -7.84
N ALA A 82 -2.14 -6.79 -8.72
CA ALA A 82 -2.02 -6.98 -10.16
C ALA A 82 -0.57 -7.26 -10.60
N ASP A 83 0.40 -6.57 -9.97
CA ASP A 83 1.82 -6.83 -10.22
C ASP A 83 2.25 -8.23 -9.74
N ALA A 84 1.73 -8.68 -8.58
CA ALA A 84 2.02 -10.04 -8.10
C ALA A 84 1.55 -11.11 -9.11
N ILE A 85 0.33 -10.97 -9.67
CA ILE A 85 -0.19 -11.88 -10.70
C ILE A 85 0.67 -11.82 -11.95
N ARG A 86 0.87 -10.63 -12.52
CA ARG A 86 1.64 -10.44 -13.75
C ARG A 86 3.07 -10.98 -13.64
N LEU A 87 3.79 -10.64 -12.56
CA LEU A 87 5.16 -11.11 -12.36
C LEU A 87 5.24 -12.63 -12.12
N CYS A 88 4.19 -13.22 -11.53
CA CYS A 88 4.07 -14.67 -11.39
C CYS A 88 3.94 -15.35 -12.76
N ASP A 89 3.03 -14.85 -13.61
CA ASP A 89 2.80 -15.36 -14.97
C ASP A 89 4.04 -15.21 -15.87
N GLU A 90 4.79 -14.14 -15.69
CA GLU A 90 6.07 -13.89 -16.36
C GLU A 90 7.22 -14.79 -15.84
N GLY A 91 7.00 -15.57 -14.77
CA GLY A 91 8.01 -16.43 -14.16
C GLY A 91 9.12 -15.68 -13.41
N ILE A 92 8.84 -14.46 -12.97
CA ILE A 92 9.74 -13.58 -12.20
C ILE A 92 9.73 -13.91 -10.71
N LEU A 93 8.65 -14.53 -10.20
CA LEU A 93 8.46 -14.82 -8.79
C LEU A 93 8.61 -16.32 -8.49
N GLU A 94 8.95 -16.62 -7.25
CA GLU A 94 8.91 -17.98 -6.70
C GLU A 94 7.47 -18.33 -6.29
N PRO A 95 6.99 -19.56 -6.57
CA PRO A 95 5.69 -20.00 -6.07
C PRO A 95 5.72 -20.15 -4.54
N ILE A 96 4.59 -19.86 -3.90
CA ILE A 96 4.37 -19.97 -2.46
C ILE A 96 3.42 -21.13 -2.20
N ASP A 97 3.87 -22.12 -1.41
CA ASP A 97 2.99 -23.20 -0.95
C ASP A 97 1.99 -22.67 0.10
N ALA A 98 0.75 -22.43 -0.35
CA ALA A 98 -0.34 -21.97 0.51
C ALA A 98 -0.61 -22.88 1.71
N ALA A 99 -0.37 -24.20 1.56
CA ALA A 99 -0.55 -25.17 2.66
C ALA A 99 0.53 -25.02 3.76
N SER A 100 1.63 -24.35 3.45
CA SER A 100 2.70 -24.07 4.42
C SER A 100 2.44 -22.84 5.30
N LEU A 101 1.40 -22.04 4.99
CA LEU A 101 1.05 -20.85 5.77
C LEU A 101 0.47 -21.25 7.13
N PRO A 102 0.76 -20.49 8.20
CA PRO A 102 0.27 -20.82 9.54
C PRO A 102 -1.26 -20.69 9.60
N ALA A 103 -1.89 -21.53 10.43
CA ALA A 103 -3.28 -21.36 10.79
C ALA A 103 -3.50 -20.01 11.49
N GLY A 104 -4.74 -19.52 11.51
CA GLY A 104 -5.16 -18.38 12.32
C GLY A 104 -4.94 -18.65 13.81
N ALA A 105 -4.87 -17.61 14.63
CA ALA A 105 -4.69 -17.73 16.07
C ALA A 105 -5.81 -18.51 16.77
N ASP A 106 -6.98 -18.59 16.14
CA ASP A 106 -8.13 -19.41 16.58
C ASP A 106 -8.08 -20.86 16.11
N GLY A 107 -7.03 -21.26 15.38
CA GLY A 107 -6.84 -22.58 14.79
C GLY A 107 -7.50 -22.79 13.43
N THR A 108 -8.15 -21.77 12.85
CA THR A 108 -8.74 -21.82 11.51
C THR A 108 -7.61 -22.04 10.48
N ALA A 109 -7.79 -22.98 9.56
CA ALA A 109 -6.81 -23.23 8.50
C ALA A 109 -6.60 -21.96 7.65
N ALA A 110 -5.36 -21.73 7.18
CA ALA A 110 -5.04 -20.53 6.40
C ALA A 110 -5.99 -20.31 5.21
N ALA A 111 -6.33 -21.38 4.49
CA ALA A 111 -7.23 -21.32 3.33
C ALA A 111 -8.64 -20.80 3.67
N ASP A 112 -9.12 -20.99 4.90
CA ASP A 112 -10.43 -20.56 5.37
C ASP A 112 -10.37 -19.21 6.11
N ASP A 113 -9.20 -18.84 6.62
CA ASP A 113 -8.96 -17.65 7.42
C ASP A 113 -8.68 -16.42 6.56
N PHE A 114 -7.89 -16.55 5.50
CA PHE A 114 -7.65 -15.47 4.56
C PHE A 114 -8.93 -15.08 3.80
N PHE A 115 -9.06 -13.79 3.48
CA PHE A 115 -10.11 -13.33 2.56
C PHE A 115 -9.85 -13.86 1.14
N PRO A 116 -10.91 -14.03 0.32
CA PRO A 116 -10.75 -14.42 -1.08
C PRO A 116 -9.77 -13.50 -1.82
N GLY A 117 -8.84 -14.10 -2.57
CA GLY A 117 -7.80 -13.37 -3.29
C GLY A 117 -6.57 -12.97 -2.45
N ALA A 118 -6.60 -13.13 -1.13
CA ALA A 118 -5.46 -12.75 -0.29
C ALA A 118 -4.26 -13.73 -0.37
N VAL A 119 -4.43 -14.90 -0.97
CA VAL A 119 -3.34 -15.85 -1.27
C VAL A 119 -3.44 -16.22 -2.74
N THR A 120 -2.34 -16.05 -3.46
CA THR A 120 -2.19 -16.40 -4.88
C THR A 120 -1.08 -17.43 -5.05
N GLU A 121 -0.79 -17.83 -6.28
CA GLU A 121 0.29 -18.79 -6.56
C GLU A 121 1.66 -18.28 -6.09
N CYS A 122 1.95 -16.98 -6.25
CA CYS A 122 3.26 -16.40 -5.94
C CYS A 122 3.23 -15.29 -4.88
N GLY A 123 2.10 -15.04 -4.22
CA GLY A 123 2.00 -13.95 -3.25
C GLY A 123 1.05 -14.21 -2.11
N VAL A 124 1.31 -13.57 -0.97
CA VAL A 124 0.44 -13.58 0.21
C VAL A 124 0.17 -12.15 0.64
N SER A 125 -1.10 -11.80 0.81
CA SER A 125 -1.50 -10.45 1.20
C SER A 125 -1.05 -10.12 2.62
N THR A 126 -0.50 -8.92 2.76
CA THR A 126 -0.06 -8.33 4.02
C THR A 126 -1.07 -7.33 4.58
N ASP A 127 -1.83 -6.72 3.70
CA ASP A 127 -2.85 -5.75 4.10
C ASP A 127 -3.82 -5.45 2.94
N ILE A 128 -4.93 -4.82 3.31
CA ILE A 128 -5.90 -4.22 2.39
C ILE A 128 -5.84 -2.71 2.60
N TRP A 129 -5.40 -2.01 1.58
CA TRP A 129 -5.31 -0.56 1.54
C TRP A 129 -6.37 0.04 0.59
N ALA A 130 -6.56 1.35 0.64
CA ALA A 130 -7.47 2.03 -0.26
C ALA A 130 -6.93 3.36 -0.78
N ASN A 131 -7.24 3.64 -2.05
CA ASN A 131 -7.27 5.00 -2.56
C ASN A 131 -8.55 5.68 -2.07
N VAL A 132 -8.40 6.84 -1.48
CA VAL A 132 -9.49 7.62 -0.89
C VAL A 132 -9.37 9.07 -1.31
N TYR A 133 -10.41 9.87 -1.03
CA TYR A 133 -10.31 11.33 -1.05
C TYR A 133 -10.02 11.83 0.35
N ALA A 134 -9.27 12.91 0.45
CA ALA A 134 -9.01 13.59 1.71
C ALA A 134 -9.03 15.11 1.57
N TYR A 135 -9.33 15.79 2.67
CA TYR A 135 -9.39 17.24 2.73
C TYR A 135 -8.90 17.76 4.07
N ASP A 136 -8.57 19.06 4.12
CA ASP A 136 -8.24 19.78 5.35
C ASP A 136 -9.53 20.33 5.99
N THR A 137 -9.87 19.85 7.19
CA THR A 137 -11.09 20.21 7.92
C THR A 137 -11.13 21.70 8.31
N THR A 138 -10.00 22.40 8.35
CA THR A 138 -9.96 23.84 8.63
C THR A 138 -10.43 24.70 7.46
N LYS A 139 -10.48 24.12 6.25
CA LYS A 139 -10.90 24.82 5.03
C LYS A 139 -12.42 24.82 4.83
N PHE A 140 -13.13 23.90 5.49
CA PHE A 140 -14.56 23.69 5.28
C PHE A 140 -15.30 23.64 6.61
N PRO A 141 -16.39 24.43 6.80
CA PRO A 141 -17.28 24.22 7.93
C PRO A 141 -17.95 22.84 7.83
N ALA A 142 -18.31 22.25 8.97
CA ALA A 142 -18.77 20.86 9.06
C ALA A 142 -20.02 20.55 8.21
N ASP A 143 -20.88 21.53 8.00
CA ASP A 143 -22.09 21.43 7.17
C ASP A 143 -21.81 21.52 5.66
N ALA A 144 -20.67 22.10 5.26
CA ALA A 144 -20.21 22.22 3.87
C ALA A 144 -19.01 21.29 3.54
N ALA A 145 -18.60 20.44 4.47
CA ALA A 145 -17.51 19.50 4.26
C ALA A 145 -17.84 18.51 3.12
N PRO A 146 -16.86 18.17 2.25
CA PRO A 146 -17.05 17.16 1.20
C PRO A 146 -17.34 15.80 1.82
N LYS A 147 -18.28 15.04 1.21
CA LYS A 147 -18.74 13.74 1.73
C LYS A 147 -18.78 12.63 0.69
N THR A 148 -18.71 12.97 -0.61
CA THR A 148 -18.91 12.03 -1.69
C THR A 148 -17.83 12.14 -2.76
N ALA A 149 -17.66 11.09 -3.56
CA ALA A 149 -16.81 11.08 -4.75
C ALA A 149 -17.18 12.24 -5.70
N ALA A 150 -18.47 12.54 -5.87
CA ALA A 150 -18.94 13.65 -6.71
C ALA A 150 -18.45 15.01 -6.20
N ASP A 151 -18.33 15.21 -4.89
CA ASP A 151 -17.87 16.48 -4.30
C ASP A 151 -16.42 16.79 -4.69
N PHE A 152 -15.60 15.75 -4.91
CA PHE A 152 -14.22 15.93 -5.37
C PHE A 152 -14.17 16.60 -6.75
N PHE A 153 -15.12 16.33 -7.63
CA PHE A 153 -15.19 16.89 -8.99
C PHE A 153 -16.04 18.16 -9.08
N ASP A 154 -16.70 18.55 -8.01
CA ASP A 154 -17.53 19.78 -7.98
C ASP A 154 -16.72 20.96 -7.44
N LEU A 155 -16.09 21.73 -8.37
CA LEU A 155 -15.31 22.91 -8.03
C LEU A 155 -16.16 24.09 -7.53
N ALA A 156 -17.48 24.08 -7.80
CA ALA A 156 -18.38 25.12 -7.30
C ALA A 156 -18.76 24.87 -5.83
N LYS A 157 -19.03 23.60 -5.46
CA LYS A 157 -19.33 23.20 -4.08
C LYS A 157 -18.09 23.22 -3.20
N VAL A 158 -16.96 22.74 -3.71
CA VAL A 158 -15.68 22.63 -3.01
C VAL A 158 -14.63 23.42 -3.80
N PRO A 159 -14.49 24.74 -3.59
CA PRO A 159 -13.52 25.56 -4.33
C PRO A 159 -12.06 25.16 -4.03
N GLY A 160 -11.20 25.30 -5.04
CA GLY A 160 -9.76 25.08 -4.92
C GLY A 160 -9.23 23.91 -5.76
N LYS A 161 -7.91 23.76 -5.79
CA LYS A 161 -7.24 22.73 -6.59
C LYS A 161 -7.46 21.33 -6.02
N ARG A 162 -7.21 20.33 -6.87
CA ARG A 162 -7.27 18.89 -6.56
C ARG A 162 -5.91 18.25 -6.70
N GLY A 163 -5.53 17.40 -5.73
CA GLY A 163 -4.40 16.52 -5.87
C GLY A 163 -4.84 15.18 -6.46
N LEU A 164 -4.21 14.73 -7.55
CA LEU A 164 -4.46 13.43 -8.17
C LEU A 164 -3.14 12.72 -8.47
N ARG A 165 -3.15 11.37 -8.37
CA ARG A 165 -2.01 10.57 -8.81
C ARG A 165 -1.84 10.70 -10.33
N LYS A 166 -0.60 10.81 -10.79
CA LYS A 166 -0.26 10.89 -12.22
C LYS A 166 -0.22 9.51 -12.87
N GLY A 167 -1.38 8.97 -13.16
CA GLY A 167 -1.55 7.64 -13.77
C GLY A 167 -3.02 7.34 -14.04
N ALA A 168 -3.29 6.35 -14.87
CA ALA A 168 -4.65 5.96 -15.25
C ALA A 168 -5.38 5.23 -14.11
N LYS A 169 -4.70 4.27 -13.44
CA LYS A 169 -5.23 3.44 -12.36
C LYS A 169 -5.69 4.30 -11.19
N ALA A 170 -6.82 4.00 -10.65
CA ALA A 170 -7.60 4.72 -9.66
C ALA A 170 -8.24 6.03 -10.18
N VAL A 171 -7.58 6.77 -11.04
CA VAL A 171 -8.07 8.08 -11.55
C VAL A 171 -9.25 7.91 -12.49
N LEU A 172 -9.24 6.90 -13.37
CA LEU A 172 -10.34 6.61 -14.29
C LEU A 172 -11.56 6.06 -13.54
N GLU A 173 -11.35 5.18 -12.56
CA GLU A 173 -12.41 4.65 -11.71
C GLU A 173 -13.07 5.78 -10.90
N PHE A 174 -12.28 6.63 -10.27
CA PHE A 174 -12.77 7.79 -9.54
C PHE A 174 -13.61 8.71 -10.42
N ALA A 175 -13.18 8.95 -11.64
CA ALA A 175 -13.93 9.79 -12.59
C ALA A 175 -15.31 9.18 -12.91
N LEU A 176 -15.39 7.87 -13.19
CA LEU A 176 -16.65 7.21 -13.49
C LEU A 176 -17.58 7.16 -12.27
N MET A 177 -17.07 6.83 -11.09
CA MET A 177 -17.88 6.79 -9.86
C MET A 177 -18.41 8.19 -9.52
N ALA A 178 -17.59 9.23 -9.67
CA ALA A 178 -18.03 10.62 -9.50
C ALA A 178 -19.02 11.09 -10.58
N ASP A 179 -19.07 10.41 -11.73
CA ASP A 179 -20.03 10.64 -12.79
C ASP A 179 -21.27 9.74 -12.66
N GLY A 180 -21.42 9.04 -11.54
CA GLY A 180 -22.62 8.26 -11.18
C GLY A 180 -22.63 6.83 -11.70
N VAL A 181 -21.50 6.27 -12.15
CA VAL A 181 -21.38 4.84 -12.46
C VAL A 181 -21.30 4.07 -11.15
N ALA A 182 -22.17 3.07 -10.96
CA ALA A 182 -22.13 2.22 -9.78
C ALA A 182 -20.81 1.41 -9.72
N PRO A 183 -20.24 1.15 -8.53
CA PRO A 183 -19.00 0.38 -8.41
C PRO A 183 -19.01 -0.93 -9.21
N ALA A 184 -20.10 -1.69 -9.18
CA ALA A 184 -20.22 -2.95 -9.91
C ALA A 184 -20.12 -2.82 -11.44
N ASP A 185 -20.35 -1.64 -11.99
CA ASP A 185 -20.39 -1.38 -13.44
C ASP A 185 -19.11 -0.68 -13.95
N VAL A 186 -18.21 -0.26 -13.05
CA VAL A 186 -17.04 0.56 -13.41
C VAL A 186 -16.16 -0.14 -14.45
N TYR A 187 -15.74 -1.36 -14.22
CA TYR A 187 -14.84 -2.06 -15.13
C TYR A 187 -15.52 -2.49 -16.43
N ALA A 188 -16.81 -2.86 -16.37
CA ALA A 188 -17.57 -3.08 -17.60
C ALA A 188 -17.68 -1.81 -18.45
N THR A 189 -17.79 -0.64 -17.82
CA THR A 189 -17.79 0.66 -18.48
C THR A 189 -16.39 0.98 -19.05
N LEU A 190 -15.32 0.85 -18.27
CA LEU A 190 -13.93 1.09 -18.70
C LEU A 190 -13.49 0.17 -19.85
N SER A 191 -14.12 -1.00 -20.00
CA SER A 191 -13.83 -1.93 -21.11
C SER A 191 -14.41 -1.48 -22.45
N THR A 192 -15.10 -0.35 -22.50
CA THR A 192 -15.68 0.20 -23.73
C THR A 192 -15.04 1.55 -24.13
N PRO A 193 -14.88 1.84 -25.44
CA PRO A 193 -14.37 3.14 -25.89
C PRO A 193 -15.20 4.31 -25.34
N GLU A 194 -16.52 4.19 -25.33
CA GLU A 194 -17.46 5.22 -24.86
C GLU A 194 -17.33 5.45 -23.36
N GLY A 195 -17.09 4.39 -22.58
CA GLY A 195 -16.86 4.49 -21.14
C GLY A 195 -15.53 5.13 -20.81
N LEU A 196 -14.48 4.82 -21.57
CA LEU A 196 -13.19 5.51 -21.44
C LEU A 196 -13.32 6.99 -21.80
N ASP A 197 -14.00 7.34 -22.91
CA ASP A 197 -14.25 8.73 -23.27
C ASP A 197 -15.04 9.48 -22.18
N ARG A 198 -16.01 8.82 -21.55
CA ARG A 198 -16.78 9.34 -20.41
C ARG A 198 -15.88 9.63 -19.21
N ALA A 199 -14.96 8.73 -18.86
CA ALA A 199 -14.01 8.92 -17.76
C ALA A 199 -13.10 10.13 -18.02
N PHE A 200 -12.52 10.24 -19.22
CA PHE A 200 -11.68 11.38 -19.58
C PHE A 200 -12.47 12.69 -19.65
N ALA A 201 -13.69 12.68 -20.17
CA ALA A 201 -14.57 13.87 -20.18
C ALA A 201 -14.87 14.37 -18.75
N LYS A 202 -15.04 13.44 -17.77
CA LYS A 202 -15.18 13.81 -16.37
C LYS A 202 -13.91 14.43 -15.82
N LEU A 203 -12.74 13.88 -16.13
CA LEU A 203 -11.44 14.44 -15.72
C LEU A 203 -11.19 15.83 -16.34
N ASP A 204 -11.64 16.07 -17.57
CA ASP A 204 -11.53 17.39 -18.23
C ASP A 204 -12.22 18.51 -17.44
N THR A 205 -13.27 18.18 -16.65
CA THR A 205 -13.99 19.17 -15.83
C THR A 205 -13.11 19.80 -14.75
N ILE A 206 -12.03 19.12 -14.31
CA ILE A 206 -11.13 19.58 -13.26
C ILE A 206 -9.67 19.68 -13.71
N LYS A 207 -9.30 19.22 -14.89
CA LYS A 207 -7.91 19.05 -15.37
C LYS A 207 -7.02 20.25 -15.09
N LYS A 208 -7.53 21.47 -15.32
CA LYS A 208 -6.78 22.73 -15.15
C LYS A 208 -6.49 23.08 -13.68
N ASP A 209 -7.25 22.49 -12.77
CA ASP A 209 -7.17 22.70 -11.34
C ASP A 209 -6.52 21.52 -10.61
N VAL A 210 -5.84 20.61 -11.32
CA VAL A 210 -5.17 19.45 -10.76
C VAL A 210 -3.69 19.74 -10.53
N VAL A 211 -3.21 19.37 -9.33
CA VAL A 211 -1.80 19.18 -8.99
C VAL A 211 -1.53 17.69 -9.00
N TRP A 212 -0.66 17.25 -9.91
CA TRP A 212 -0.34 15.84 -10.08
C TRP A 212 0.77 15.40 -9.13
N TRP A 213 0.55 14.29 -8.42
CA TRP A 213 1.55 13.68 -7.56
C TRP A 213 1.92 12.27 -8.07
N GLU A 214 3.14 11.83 -7.77
CA GLU A 214 3.70 10.53 -8.20
C GLU A 214 3.97 9.63 -6.98
N ALA A 215 4.66 10.14 -5.96
CA ALA A 215 4.93 9.41 -4.73
C ALA A 215 3.84 9.61 -3.67
N GLY A 216 3.41 8.54 -3.00
CA GLY A 216 2.29 8.57 -2.04
C GLY A 216 2.46 9.56 -0.87
N ALA A 217 3.70 9.91 -0.50
CA ALA A 217 3.97 10.90 0.54
C ALA A 217 3.65 12.35 0.10
N GLN A 218 3.57 12.62 -1.21
CA GLN A 218 3.27 13.96 -1.73
C GLN A 218 1.82 14.36 -1.48
N ALA A 219 0.88 13.42 -1.50
CA ALA A 219 -0.55 13.71 -1.35
C ALA A 219 -0.90 14.41 0.00
N PRO A 220 -0.53 13.89 1.18
CA PRO A 220 -0.74 14.61 2.44
C PRO A 220 0.06 15.91 2.52
N GLN A 221 1.23 16.00 1.87
CA GLN A 221 2.03 17.23 1.85
C GLN A 221 1.32 18.35 1.09
N LEU A 222 0.69 18.07 -0.05
CA LEU A 222 -0.09 19.03 -0.81
C LEU A 222 -1.25 19.64 0.00
N LEU A 223 -1.89 18.83 0.88
CA LEU A 223 -2.88 19.33 1.82
C LEU A 223 -2.23 20.20 2.90
N ALA A 224 -1.11 19.75 3.48
CA ALA A 224 -0.43 20.48 4.56
C ALA A 224 0.07 21.85 4.11
N ASP A 225 0.55 21.95 2.88
CA ASP A 225 1.04 23.20 2.28
C ASP A 225 -0.13 24.10 1.79
N GLY A 226 -1.35 23.58 1.79
CA GLY A 226 -2.53 24.28 1.32
C GLY A 226 -2.56 24.49 -0.21
N GLU A 227 -1.77 23.72 -0.96
CA GLU A 227 -1.73 23.79 -2.41
C GLU A 227 -3.01 23.26 -3.05
N VAL A 228 -3.67 22.31 -2.38
CA VAL A 228 -4.93 21.70 -2.83
C VAL A 228 -6.01 21.78 -1.73
N ALA A 229 -7.26 21.84 -2.15
CA ALA A 229 -8.41 21.77 -1.23
C ALA A 229 -8.77 20.34 -0.87
N MET A 230 -8.64 19.43 -1.83
CA MET A 230 -8.81 17.99 -1.69
C MET A 230 -7.72 17.26 -2.47
N THR A 231 -7.38 16.06 -2.04
CA THR A 231 -6.49 15.17 -2.80
C THR A 231 -7.01 13.74 -2.79
N THR A 232 -6.73 12.98 -3.84
CA THR A 232 -6.70 11.52 -3.70
C THR A 232 -5.44 11.12 -2.95
N ALA A 233 -5.49 10.05 -2.18
CA ALA A 233 -4.36 9.57 -1.41
C ALA A 233 -4.55 8.11 -0.99
N TYR A 234 -3.49 7.46 -0.55
CA TYR A 234 -3.58 6.20 0.18
C TYR A 234 -4.05 6.47 1.61
N ASN A 235 -5.08 5.76 2.07
CA ASN A 235 -5.72 5.99 3.36
C ASN A 235 -4.74 5.98 4.54
N GLY A 236 -3.77 5.06 4.56
CA GLY A 236 -2.76 4.98 5.61
C GLY A 236 -1.85 6.21 5.69
N ARG A 237 -1.58 6.87 4.55
CA ARG A 237 -0.78 8.11 4.52
C ARG A 237 -1.54 9.28 5.15
N ILE A 238 -2.85 9.35 4.88
CA ILE A 238 -3.71 10.38 5.50
C ILE A 238 -3.89 10.10 6.99
N PHE A 239 -4.07 8.82 7.37
CA PHE A 239 -4.16 8.42 8.78
C PHE A 239 -2.87 8.82 9.55
N ALA A 240 -1.70 8.51 9.00
CA ALA A 240 -0.42 8.85 9.62
C ALA A 240 -0.29 10.37 9.83
N ALA A 241 -0.66 11.17 8.83
CA ALA A 241 -0.65 12.63 8.96
C ALA A 241 -1.71 13.13 9.96
N ALA A 242 -2.95 12.62 9.90
CA ALA A 242 -4.06 13.09 10.73
C ALA A 242 -3.90 12.68 12.19
N ILE A 243 -3.67 11.40 12.46
CA ILE A 243 -3.62 10.86 13.82
C ILE A 243 -2.19 10.85 14.36
N GLY A 244 -1.21 10.46 13.56
CA GLY A 244 0.19 10.40 13.98
C GLY A 244 0.83 11.78 14.15
N GLU A 245 0.55 12.73 13.24
CA GLU A 245 1.14 14.08 13.26
C GLU A 245 0.17 15.17 13.73
N GLY A 246 -1.11 14.83 13.97
CA GLY A 246 -2.13 15.78 14.43
C GLY A 246 -2.56 16.80 13.36
N LYS A 247 -2.41 16.47 12.06
CA LYS A 247 -2.87 17.33 10.98
C LYS A 247 -4.41 17.33 10.92
N PRO A 248 -5.07 18.44 10.57
CA PRO A 248 -6.52 18.54 10.52
C PRO A 248 -7.10 17.90 9.22
N PHE A 249 -6.73 16.65 8.96
CA PHE A 249 -7.15 15.95 7.74
C PHE A 249 -8.27 14.97 8.03
N GLN A 250 -9.19 14.85 7.06
CA GLN A 250 -10.31 13.91 7.11
C GLN A 250 -10.39 13.12 5.80
N ILE A 251 -10.61 11.81 5.92
CA ILE A 251 -10.88 10.92 4.80
C ILE A 251 -12.37 11.00 4.43
N VAL A 252 -12.66 11.00 3.13
CA VAL A 252 -13.97 10.69 2.55
C VAL A 252 -13.91 9.29 1.97
N TRP A 253 -14.63 8.37 2.60
CA TRP A 253 -14.64 6.95 2.24
C TRP A 253 -15.58 6.62 1.08
N ASP A 254 -16.55 7.47 0.80
CA ASP A 254 -17.46 7.29 -0.33
C ASP A 254 -16.68 7.24 -1.65
N GLY A 255 -16.85 6.17 -2.38
CA GLY A 255 -16.10 5.94 -3.63
C GLY A 255 -14.67 5.46 -3.43
N GLN A 256 -14.30 4.90 -2.27
CA GLN A 256 -12.97 4.33 -2.09
C GLN A 256 -12.71 3.18 -3.06
N LEU A 257 -11.47 3.08 -3.53
CA LEU A 257 -10.96 1.91 -4.25
C LEU A 257 -10.02 1.15 -3.33
N TYR A 258 -10.30 -0.12 -3.05
CA TYR A 258 -9.47 -0.93 -2.17
C TYR A 258 -8.80 -2.08 -2.92
N GLU A 259 -7.64 -2.50 -2.42
CA GLU A 259 -6.78 -3.52 -3.05
C GLU A 259 -5.95 -4.25 -2.00
N ASN A 260 -5.56 -5.50 -2.31
CA ASN A 260 -4.57 -6.24 -1.53
C ASN A 260 -3.16 -5.77 -1.87
N GLU A 261 -2.32 -5.65 -0.86
CA GLU A 261 -0.87 -5.57 -1.01
C GLU A 261 -0.26 -6.94 -0.74
N MET A 262 0.70 -7.36 -1.55
CA MET A 262 1.22 -8.71 -1.55
C MET A 262 2.71 -8.75 -1.21
N TYR A 263 3.11 -9.64 -0.31
CA TYR A 263 4.51 -10.07 -0.25
C TYR A 263 4.75 -11.18 -1.26
N VAL A 264 5.83 -11.02 -2.01
CA VAL A 264 6.32 -11.95 -3.04
C VAL A 264 7.80 -12.22 -2.84
N VAL A 265 8.29 -13.34 -3.39
CA VAL A 265 9.72 -13.70 -3.40
C VAL A 265 10.21 -13.65 -4.83
N PRO A 266 11.18 -12.77 -5.17
CA PRO A 266 11.77 -12.74 -6.49
C PRO A 266 12.52 -14.06 -6.80
N LYS A 267 12.42 -14.54 -8.02
CA LYS A 267 13.15 -15.75 -8.45
C LYS A 267 14.64 -15.52 -8.37
N GLY A 268 15.35 -16.41 -7.69
CA GLY A 268 16.78 -16.26 -7.44
C GLY A 268 17.11 -15.40 -6.22
N ALA A 269 16.15 -15.13 -5.34
CA ALA A 269 16.36 -14.49 -4.05
C ALA A 269 17.51 -15.18 -3.29
N PRO A 270 18.47 -14.42 -2.72
CA PRO A 270 19.64 -14.98 -2.06
C PRO A 270 19.30 -15.92 -0.89
N ASN A 271 18.25 -15.58 -0.12
CA ASN A 271 17.88 -16.27 1.12
C ASN A 271 16.41 -16.75 1.08
N LYS A 272 16.02 -17.47 0.00
CA LYS A 272 14.65 -17.90 -0.27
C LYS A 272 13.95 -18.53 0.94
N ASP A 273 14.62 -19.44 1.66
CA ASP A 273 14.00 -20.15 2.78
C ASP A 273 13.69 -19.19 3.96
N LEU A 274 14.59 -18.26 4.24
CA LEU A 274 14.36 -17.22 5.24
C LEU A 274 13.31 -16.20 4.79
N ALA A 275 13.24 -15.89 3.48
CA ALA A 275 12.18 -15.07 2.90
C ALA A 275 10.79 -15.68 3.12
N MET A 276 10.67 -17.00 2.88
CA MET A 276 9.43 -17.73 3.14
C MET A 276 9.08 -17.76 4.64
N ASP A 277 10.06 -17.93 5.52
CA ASP A 277 9.86 -17.87 6.97
C ASP A 277 9.39 -16.46 7.40
N PHE A 278 10.02 -15.41 6.88
CA PHE A 278 9.59 -14.03 7.11
C PHE A 278 8.15 -13.79 6.64
N ILE A 279 7.76 -14.23 5.44
CA ILE A 279 6.40 -14.09 4.93
C ILE A 279 5.40 -14.82 5.83
N LYS A 280 5.68 -16.05 6.27
CA LYS A 280 4.81 -16.80 7.19
C LYS A 280 4.59 -16.05 8.51
N TYR A 281 5.65 -15.46 9.06
CA TYR A 281 5.56 -14.65 10.27
C TYR A 281 4.74 -13.38 10.02
N ALA A 282 5.10 -12.61 9.00
CA ALA A 282 4.46 -11.33 8.67
C ALA A 282 2.97 -11.48 8.37
N THR A 283 2.57 -12.60 7.74
CA THR A 283 1.19 -12.88 7.37
C THR A 283 0.45 -13.78 8.38
N SER A 284 1.04 -14.04 9.56
CA SER A 284 0.33 -14.62 10.70
C SER A 284 -0.72 -13.65 11.26
N THR A 285 -1.63 -14.14 12.10
CA THR A 285 -2.59 -13.28 12.80
C THR A 285 -1.89 -12.16 13.56
N GLU A 286 -0.83 -12.47 14.27
CA GLU A 286 -0.05 -11.52 15.08
C GLU A 286 0.71 -10.51 14.21
N GLY A 287 1.37 -10.97 13.15
CA GLY A 287 2.12 -10.11 12.23
C GLY A 287 1.22 -9.08 11.54
N LEU A 288 0.07 -9.52 11.02
CA LEU A 288 -0.90 -8.63 10.38
C LEU A 288 -1.49 -7.61 11.36
N ARG A 289 -1.83 -8.03 12.57
CA ARG A 289 -2.30 -7.12 13.63
C ARG A 289 -1.23 -6.12 14.04
N ALA A 290 0.02 -6.57 14.14
CA ALA A 290 1.14 -5.71 14.49
C ALA A 290 1.37 -4.62 13.44
N GLN A 291 1.32 -4.93 12.14
CA GLN A 291 1.38 -3.91 11.09
C GLN A 291 0.17 -2.95 11.16
N ALA A 292 -1.04 -3.48 11.28
CA ALA A 292 -2.26 -2.67 11.35
C ALA A 292 -2.32 -1.77 12.61
N ALA A 293 -1.54 -2.06 13.65
CA ALA A 293 -1.37 -1.16 14.80
C ALA A 293 -0.51 0.08 14.48
N HIS A 294 0.23 0.09 13.38
CA HIS A 294 1.10 1.20 12.97
C HIS A 294 0.59 1.98 11.76
N ILE A 295 -0.29 1.39 10.95
CA ILE A 295 -0.89 2.03 9.77
C ILE A 295 -2.32 1.53 9.58
N SER A 296 -3.22 2.39 9.09
CA SER A 296 -4.64 2.05 8.96
C SER A 296 -4.96 1.22 7.71
N TYR A 297 -4.24 0.12 7.52
CA TYR A 297 -4.50 -0.89 6.50
C TYR A 297 -5.16 -2.12 7.12
N GLY A 298 -6.17 -2.67 6.44
CA GLY A 298 -6.97 -3.77 6.97
C GLY A 298 -6.23 -5.11 6.91
N PRO A 299 -6.16 -5.88 8.00
CA PRO A 299 -5.61 -7.24 7.94
C PRO A 299 -6.40 -8.13 6.98
N PRO A 300 -5.75 -8.89 6.08
CA PRO A 300 -6.42 -9.76 5.11
C PRO A 300 -6.84 -11.13 5.67
N ARG A 301 -6.84 -11.31 6.99
CA ARG A 301 -7.28 -12.52 7.72
C ARG A 301 -8.47 -12.22 8.62
N LYS A 302 -9.44 -13.15 8.68
CA LYS A 302 -10.59 -13.07 9.60
C LYS A 302 -10.14 -13.09 11.05
N SER A 303 -9.24 -14.01 11.42
CA SER A 303 -8.68 -14.13 12.79
C SER A 303 -7.97 -12.88 13.28
N ALA A 304 -7.43 -12.06 12.38
CA ALA A 304 -6.75 -10.81 12.73
C ALA A 304 -7.74 -9.65 13.02
N ASN A 305 -9.02 -9.80 12.67
CA ASN A 305 -10.06 -8.77 12.82
C ASN A 305 -11.05 -9.05 13.97
N VAL A 306 -10.83 -10.09 14.79
CA VAL A 306 -11.75 -10.49 15.88
C VAL A 306 -11.69 -9.50 17.03
N GLU A 307 -10.48 -9.10 17.45
CA GLU A 307 -10.27 -8.21 18.58
C GLU A 307 -9.91 -6.79 18.11
N PRO A 308 -10.28 -5.74 18.84
CA PRO A 308 -9.87 -4.38 18.51
C PRO A 308 -8.35 -4.25 18.34
N ILE A 309 -7.92 -3.56 17.31
CA ILE A 309 -6.52 -3.14 17.11
C ILE A 309 -6.41 -1.71 17.61
N ILE A 310 -5.40 -1.44 18.45
CA ILE A 310 -5.15 -0.12 19.00
C ILE A 310 -3.92 0.47 18.30
N TYR A 311 -4.02 1.73 17.89
CA TYR A 311 -2.89 2.43 17.27
C TYR A 311 -1.71 2.53 18.24
N ALA A 312 -0.56 2.02 17.82
CA ALA A 312 0.64 1.96 18.64
C ALA A 312 1.21 3.36 18.97
N GLY A 313 0.98 4.34 18.08
CA GLY A 313 1.50 5.70 18.25
C GLY A 313 0.88 6.48 19.41
N ASP A 314 -0.37 6.20 19.79
CA ASP A 314 -1.03 6.91 20.89
C ASP A 314 -1.59 5.97 21.99
N GLY A 315 -1.61 4.67 21.75
CA GLY A 315 -2.07 3.66 22.70
C GLY A 315 -3.58 3.71 23.02
N LYS A 316 -4.38 4.44 22.24
CA LYS A 316 -5.81 4.65 22.54
C LYS A 316 -6.73 4.64 21.31
N THR A 317 -6.27 5.11 20.14
CA THR A 317 -7.10 5.16 18.93
C THR A 317 -7.43 3.75 18.48
N VAL A 318 -8.72 3.44 18.37
CA VAL A 318 -9.21 2.18 17.80
C VAL A 318 -9.07 2.24 16.29
N MET A 319 -8.35 1.29 15.70
CA MET A 319 -8.06 1.28 14.26
C MET A 319 -9.29 0.96 13.41
N GLY A 320 -10.22 0.13 13.91
CA GLY A 320 -11.38 -0.36 13.15
C GLY A 320 -12.05 0.70 12.26
N PRO A 321 -12.57 1.82 12.79
CA PRO A 321 -13.23 2.87 12.00
C PRO A 321 -12.32 3.56 10.96
N ASN A 322 -11.00 3.41 11.10
CA ASN A 322 -10.00 3.98 10.20
C ASN A 322 -9.52 2.99 9.12
N LEU A 323 -10.04 1.76 9.12
CA LEU A 323 -9.69 0.74 8.15
C LEU A 323 -10.58 0.83 6.90
N PRO A 324 -10.06 0.61 5.69
CA PRO A 324 -10.87 0.55 4.48
C PRO A 324 -11.93 -0.56 4.54
N THR A 325 -11.65 -1.63 5.30
CA THR A 325 -12.51 -2.80 5.47
C THR A 325 -13.60 -2.65 6.55
N ALA A 326 -13.67 -1.50 7.23
CA ALA A 326 -14.76 -1.22 8.17
C ALA A 326 -16.12 -1.23 7.45
N PRO A 327 -17.18 -1.87 7.99
CA PRO A 327 -18.47 -1.99 7.31
C PRO A 327 -19.05 -0.65 6.83
N GLU A 328 -18.92 0.40 7.63
CA GLU A 328 -19.37 1.75 7.30
C GLU A 328 -18.62 2.35 6.10
N ASN A 329 -17.33 2.02 5.94
CA ASN A 329 -16.46 2.53 4.88
C ASN A 329 -16.66 1.77 3.56
N MET A 330 -17.24 0.56 3.63
CA MET A 330 -17.46 -0.32 2.47
C MET A 330 -18.76 -0.04 1.70
N THR A 331 -19.60 0.90 2.17
CA THR A 331 -20.97 1.10 1.63
C THR A 331 -20.98 1.46 0.14
N ASN A 332 -20.03 2.29 -0.33
CA ASN A 332 -19.85 2.66 -1.74
C ASN A 332 -18.38 2.50 -2.07
N SER A 333 -17.91 1.28 -2.20
CA SER A 333 -16.51 0.95 -2.43
C SER A 333 -16.35 0.09 -3.68
N LEU A 334 -15.18 0.18 -4.29
CA LEU A 334 -14.80 -0.59 -5.48
C LEU A 334 -13.56 -1.43 -5.16
N LEU A 335 -13.64 -2.75 -5.32
CA LEU A 335 -12.45 -3.59 -5.38
C LEU A 335 -11.73 -3.33 -6.70
N THR A 336 -10.47 -2.95 -6.66
CA THR A 336 -9.63 -2.80 -7.86
C THR A 336 -9.55 -4.14 -8.58
N SER A 337 -9.94 -4.17 -9.87
CA SER A 337 -9.87 -5.38 -10.69
C SER A 337 -8.46 -5.60 -11.19
N SER A 338 -7.81 -6.64 -10.64
CA SER A 338 -6.50 -7.08 -11.13
C SER A 338 -6.57 -7.54 -12.58
N ASP A 339 -7.57 -8.33 -12.94
CA ASP A 339 -7.74 -8.87 -14.29
C ASP A 339 -7.81 -7.72 -15.31
N PHE A 340 -8.60 -6.69 -15.01
CA PHE A 340 -8.69 -5.51 -15.87
C PHE A 340 -7.33 -4.80 -16.01
N TRP A 341 -6.64 -4.55 -14.90
CA TRP A 341 -5.39 -3.79 -14.93
C TRP A 341 -4.20 -4.60 -15.47
N VAL A 342 -4.16 -5.93 -15.29
CA VAL A 342 -3.17 -6.79 -15.95
C VAL A 342 -3.25 -6.64 -17.47
N ASP A 343 -4.47 -6.60 -18.01
CA ASP A 343 -4.69 -6.53 -19.46
C ASP A 343 -4.54 -5.12 -20.05
N HIS A 344 -4.87 -4.06 -19.29
CA HIS A 344 -5.06 -2.71 -19.81
C HIS A 344 -4.10 -1.64 -19.29
N ASP A 345 -3.25 -1.94 -18.28
CA ASP A 345 -2.42 -0.92 -17.62
C ASP A 345 -1.54 -0.14 -18.60
N SER A 346 -0.83 -0.83 -19.48
CA SER A 346 0.10 -0.19 -20.42
C SER A 346 -0.64 0.74 -21.40
N GLU A 347 -1.72 0.26 -22.02
CA GLU A 347 -2.50 1.02 -22.99
C GLU A 347 -3.16 2.26 -22.36
N LEU A 348 -3.79 2.06 -21.18
CA LEU A 348 -4.50 3.15 -20.51
C LEU A 348 -3.55 4.21 -19.96
N ASN A 349 -2.37 3.82 -19.47
CA ASN A 349 -1.35 4.79 -19.06
C ASN A 349 -0.80 5.56 -20.28
N GLU A 350 -0.57 4.92 -21.43
CA GLU A 350 -0.17 5.63 -22.66
C GLU A 350 -1.25 6.64 -23.07
N ARG A 351 -2.51 6.24 -23.10
CA ARG A 351 -3.64 7.14 -23.39
C ARG A 351 -3.74 8.28 -22.36
N PHE A 352 -3.54 7.99 -21.10
CA PHE A 352 -3.55 8.99 -20.04
C PHE A 352 -2.42 10.02 -20.19
N GLN A 353 -1.20 9.60 -20.52
CA GLN A 353 -0.09 10.51 -20.79
C GLN A 353 -0.36 11.38 -22.03
N ALA A 354 -0.92 10.79 -23.09
CA ALA A 354 -1.32 11.54 -24.29
C ALA A 354 -2.41 12.59 -23.98
N TRP A 355 -3.37 12.23 -23.12
CA TRP A 355 -4.42 13.16 -22.66
C TRP A 355 -3.83 14.27 -21.76
N LEU A 356 -2.88 13.96 -20.88
CA LEU A 356 -2.21 14.97 -20.05
C LEU A 356 -1.48 16.03 -20.88
N ALA A 357 -0.91 15.64 -22.01
CA ALA A 357 -0.12 16.51 -22.88
C ALA A 357 -0.97 17.52 -23.70
N GLN A 358 -2.28 17.35 -23.75
CA GLN A 358 -3.24 18.26 -24.44
C GLN A 358 -3.61 19.44 -23.52
#